data_fc9cb644c79a969e855c96aa352d0204
#
_entry.id   fc9cb644c79a969e855c96aa352d0204
#
_cell.length_a   1.000
_cell.length_b   1.000
_cell.length_c   1.000
_cell.angle_alpha   90.00
_cell.angle_beta   90.00
_cell.angle_gamma   90.00
#
_symmetry.space_group_name_H-M   'P 1'
#
loop_
_entity.id
_entity.type
_entity.pdbx_description
1 polymer ?
#
loop_
_entity_poly.entity_id
_entity_poly.type
_entity_poly.pdbx_seq_one_letter_code
_entity_poly.pdbx_strand_id
1 'polypeptide(L)'
;MPEANVGIRENYYAWEWGNALFIVLDPYMYSKSKPEWGWTLGLQQYTWLKNTLSSSKAKFKFLFSHQLVGGSGTEGRGGTEFAHLYEMGGRNTDSTYGFTTNRPGWDKPIHYLMFENKASVYFHGHDHLFAKQDKDGIVYQEVPQPSAKNITTITGAPYGYVNGTLLPNRGYMYVTISADKAQVDYIRTYLPSEENATRKNGEIAYTYYIQPSPITGINEIISNDFIKIFPNPANNKISIQYNEGNGNFQIRILNIMGEPLMVTKSKEIDTSILPNGIYFINFETDKFISSKKIIIQH
;
A
#
# COMPACT_ATOMS: atom_id res chain seq x y z
N MET A 1 8.55 23.87 3.15
CA MET A 1 9.62 24.87 3.28
C MET A 1 10.93 24.23 2.95
N PRO A 2 11.81 24.87 2.21
CA PRO A 2 13.10 24.30 1.90
C PRO A 2 13.91 24.17 3.18
N GLU A 3 14.54 23.02 3.34
CA GLU A 3 15.42 22.68 4.45
C GLU A 3 16.84 23.18 4.22
N ALA A 4 16.97 24.37 3.65
CA ALA A 4 18.24 24.95 3.26
C ALA A 4 19.28 24.99 4.40
N ASN A 5 18.84 24.80 5.64
CA ASN A 5 19.72 24.87 6.83
C ASN A 5 19.95 23.51 7.52
N VAL A 6 19.42 22.39 7.01
CA VAL A 6 19.49 21.09 7.69
C VAL A 6 20.42 20.09 6.97
N GLY A 7 20.86 20.41 5.76
CA GLY A 7 21.69 19.52 4.96
C GLY A 7 20.95 18.33 4.37
N ILE A 8 21.68 17.28 4.01
CA ILE A 8 21.10 16.02 3.53
C ILE A 8 20.48 15.30 4.73
N ARG A 9 19.21 14.92 4.59
CA ARG A 9 18.55 14.09 5.62
C ARG A 9 19.09 12.68 5.59
N GLU A 10 19.43 12.16 6.76
CA GLU A 10 19.92 10.80 6.95
C GLU A 10 18.86 9.87 7.55
N ASN A 11 17.64 10.35 7.74
CA ASN A 11 16.54 9.64 8.40
C ASN A 11 15.65 8.81 7.45
N TYR A 12 15.88 8.91 6.14
CA TYR A 12 15.30 8.00 5.14
C TYR A 12 16.36 7.61 4.13
N TYR A 13 16.39 6.34 3.76
CA TYR A 13 17.40 5.78 2.86
C TYR A 13 16.94 4.45 2.25
N ALA A 14 17.68 3.98 1.25
CA ALA A 14 17.43 2.69 0.62
C ALA A 14 18.73 2.03 0.21
N TRP A 15 18.71 0.70 0.15
CA TRP A 15 19.80 -0.09 -0.41
C TRP A 15 19.25 -1.34 -1.08
N GLU A 16 20.02 -1.91 -1.99
CA GLU A 16 19.73 -3.21 -2.56
C GLU A 16 20.74 -4.24 -2.08
N TRP A 17 20.25 -5.44 -1.80
CA TRP A 17 21.09 -6.58 -1.49
C TRP A 17 20.52 -7.81 -2.20
N GLY A 18 21.30 -8.38 -3.14
CA GLY A 18 20.83 -9.45 -4.00
C GLY A 18 19.58 -9.05 -4.80
N ASN A 19 18.51 -9.78 -4.63
CA ASN A 19 17.23 -9.54 -5.32
C ASN A 19 16.24 -8.67 -4.52
N ALA A 20 16.69 -8.04 -3.44
CA ALA A 20 15.83 -7.26 -2.55
C ALA A 20 16.22 -5.79 -2.48
N LEU A 21 15.22 -4.92 -2.50
CA LEU A 21 15.30 -3.51 -2.19
C LEU A 21 14.73 -3.29 -0.79
N PHE A 22 15.47 -2.55 0.02
CA PHE A 22 15.09 -2.15 1.37
C PHE A 22 14.98 -0.63 1.41
N ILE A 23 13.85 -0.13 1.90
CA ILE A 23 13.53 1.31 1.95
C ILE A 23 13.10 1.66 3.37
N VAL A 24 13.82 2.57 4.00
CA VAL A 24 13.46 3.14 5.31
C VAL A 24 12.82 4.50 5.11
N LEU A 25 11.67 4.72 5.74
CA LEU A 25 10.87 5.94 5.64
C LEU A 25 10.77 6.63 7.00
N ASP A 26 10.78 7.95 6.97
CA ASP A 26 10.49 8.79 8.13
C ASP A 26 9.14 9.50 7.96
N PRO A 27 8.09 9.09 8.70
CA PRO A 27 6.76 9.70 8.62
C PRO A 27 6.62 10.99 9.44
N TYR A 28 7.68 11.44 10.12
CA TYR A 28 7.62 12.53 11.11
C TYR A 28 7.94 13.92 10.55
N MET A 29 7.98 14.07 9.22
CA MET A 29 8.38 15.33 8.64
C MET A 29 7.42 16.48 8.96
N TYR A 30 7.95 17.57 9.51
CA TYR A 30 7.31 18.90 9.70
C TYR A 30 6.05 19.01 10.57
N SER A 31 5.67 18.01 11.32
CA SER A 31 4.40 18.06 12.03
C SER A 31 4.57 18.45 13.50
N LYS A 32 4.09 19.65 13.86
CA LYS A 32 3.90 20.04 15.27
C LYS A 32 2.62 19.45 15.86
N SER A 33 1.58 19.30 15.06
CA SER A 33 0.37 18.55 15.40
C SER A 33 0.17 17.50 14.31
N LYS A 34 -0.26 16.32 14.71
CA LYS A 34 -0.30 15.13 13.85
C LYS A 34 -1.70 14.55 13.60
N PRO A 35 -2.81 15.34 13.64
CA PRO A 35 -4.09 14.82 13.20
C PRO A 35 -4.11 14.74 11.67
N GLU A 36 -4.77 13.69 11.16
CA GLU A 36 -5.11 13.60 9.75
C GLU A 36 -3.91 13.73 8.81
N TRP A 37 -3.93 14.75 7.92
CA TRP A 37 -2.88 15.03 6.95
C TRP A 37 -1.58 15.58 7.57
N GLY A 38 -1.53 15.72 8.86
CA GLY A 38 -0.33 16.15 9.58
C GLY A 38 0.81 15.15 9.54
N TRP A 39 0.54 13.86 9.40
CA TRP A 39 1.55 12.85 9.13
C TRP A 39 1.98 12.92 7.66
N THR A 40 3.27 13.06 7.40
CA THR A 40 3.76 13.24 6.03
C THR A 40 5.22 12.81 5.87
N LEU A 41 5.51 12.25 4.72
CA LEU A 41 6.88 12.07 4.24
C LEU A 41 7.50 13.41 3.78
N GLY A 42 6.66 14.40 3.44
CA GLY A 42 7.08 15.61 2.73
C GLY A 42 7.42 15.33 1.26
N LEU A 43 7.31 16.38 0.43
CA LEU A 43 7.48 16.27 -1.02
C LEU A 43 8.85 15.70 -1.43
N GLN A 44 9.91 16.06 -0.72
CA GLN A 44 11.25 15.62 -1.05
C GLN A 44 11.41 14.11 -0.86
N GLN A 45 11.03 13.57 0.31
CA GLN A 45 11.08 12.14 0.57
C GLN A 45 10.10 11.37 -0.31
N TYR A 46 8.90 11.91 -0.53
CA TYR A 46 7.93 11.30 -1.44
C TYR A 46 8.47 11.16 -2.86
N THR A 47 9.08 12.23 -3.41
CA THR A 47 9.67 12.19 -4.76
C THR A 47 10.83 11.19 -4.83
N TRP A 48 11.65 11.15 -3.80
CA TRP A 48 12.72 10.16 -3.68
C TRP A 48 12.17 8.74 -3.61
N LEU A 49 11.14 8.49 -2.79
CA LEU A 49 10.47 7.17 -2.69
C LEU A 49 9.92 6.72 -4.04
N LYS A 50 9.20 7.61 -4.73
CA LYS A 50 8.66 7.35 -6.07
C LYS A 50 9.77 6.91 -7.04
N ASN A 51 10.87 7.66 -7.09
CA ASN A 51 12.00 7.37 -7.98
C ASN A 51 12.71 6.09 -7.58
N THR A 52 12.94 5.85 -6.30
CA THR A 52 13.57 4.63 -5.78
C THR A 52 12.76 3.38 -6.13
N LEU A 53 11.44 3.42 -5.90
CA LEU A 53 10.57 2.30 -6.23
C LEU A 53 10.51 2.00 -7.73
N SER A 54 10.40 3.04 -8.57
CA SER A 54 10.25 2.89 -10.02
C SER A 54 11.54 2.50 -10.73
N SER A 55 12.71 2.90 -10.21
CA SER A 55 14.00 2.56 -10.81
C SER A 55 14.49 1.15 -10.44
N SER A 56 14.06 0.61 -9.30
CA SER A 56 14.51 -0.70 -8.83
C SER A 56 13.89 -1.85 -9.60
N LYS A 57 14.74 -2.79 -9.99
CA LYS A 57 14.36 -4.09 -10.60
C LYS A 57 14.37 -5.24 -9.59
N ALA A 58 14.50 -4.94 -8.32
CA ALA A 58 14.49 -5.94 -7.25
C ALA A 58 13.18 -6.74 -7.27
N LYS A 59 13.30 -8.06 -7.11
CA LYS A 59 12.15 -8.98 -7.06
C LYS A 59 11.32 -8.82 -5.79
N PHE A 60 11.97 -8.40 -4.71
CA PHE A 60 11.35 -8.16 -3.40
C PHE A 60 11.62 -6.72 -3.01
N LYS A 61 10.59 -6.01 -2.56
CA LYS A 61 10.71 -4.62 -2.10
C LYS A 61 10.10 -4.50 -0.72
N PHE A 62 10.94 -4.21 0.25
CA PHE A 62 10.59 -4.10 1.66
C PHE A 62 10.66 -2.64 2.08
N LEU A 63 9.55 -2.11 2.59
CA LEU A 63 9.47 -0.77 3.14
C LEU A 63 9.36 -0.85 4.65
N PHE A 64 9.99 0.08 5.34
CA PHE A 64 10.00 0.19 6.79
C PHE A 64 9.63 1.60 7.20
N SER A 65 8.68 1.73 8.10
CA SER A 65 8.28 2.99 8.71
C SER A 65 7.89 2.75 10.16
N HIS A 66 7.96 3.77 11.01
CA HIS A 66 7.53 3.59 12.40
C HIS A 66 6.04 3.24 12.46
N GLN A 67 5.20 3.90 11.64
CA GLN A 67 3.76 3.65 11.54
C GLN A 67 3.26 3.92 10.11
N LEU A 68 1.96 3.76 9.88
CA LEU A 68 1.34 4.23 8.63
C LEU A 68 1.48 5.74 8.50
N VAL A 69 1.70 6.23 7.29
CA VAL A 69 1.69 7.67 7.00
C VAL A 69 0.24 8.15 6.89
N GLY A 70 -0.35 8.41 8.03
CA GLY A 70 -1.78 8.60 8.22
C GLY A 70 -2.26 7.78 9.40
N GLY A 71 -3.06 6.75 9.17
CA GLY A 71 -3.58 5.90 10.23
C GLY A 71 -4.70 6.55 11.04
N SER A 72 -5.12 5.92 12.14
CA SER A 72 -6.21 6.39 12.98
C SER A 72 -5.75 7.36 14.06
N GLY A 73 -6.59 8.34 14.33
CA GLY A 73 -6.40 9.29 15.43
C GLY A 73 -5.17 10.19 15.26
N THR A 74 -4.76 10.82 16.36
CA THR A 74 -3.64 11.76 16.39
C THR A 74 -2.27 11.08 16.41
N GLU A 75 -2.23 9.76 16.62
CA GLU A 75 -0.99 8.97 16.75
C GLU A 75 -0.70 8.11 15.53
N GLY A 76 -1.57 8.11 14.50
CA GLY A 76 -1.36 7.35 13.27
C GLY A 76 -1.42 5.84 13.46
N ARG A 77 -2.29 5.34 14.36
CA ARG A 77 -2.40 3.93 14.72
C ARG A 77 -3.12 3.09 13.67
N GLY A 78 -2.98 1.77 13.77
CA GLY A 78 -3.71 0.78 13.00
C GLY A 78 -3.02 0.32 11.74
N GLY A 79 -3.61 -0.68 11.10
CA GLY A 79 -3.10 -1.37 9.91
C GLY A 79 -3.89 -1.06 8.63
N THR A 80 -4.20 -2.13 7.86
CA THR A 80 -4.88 -2.01 6.56
C THR A 80 -6.26 -1.36 6.63
N GLU A 81 -6.92 -1.43 7.78
CA GLU A 81 -8.21 -0.78 8.04
C GLU A 81 -8.14 0.74 7.85
N PHE A 82 -6.98 1.34 8.07
CA PHE A 82 -6.74 2.77 7.93
C PHE A 82 -5.81 3.14 6.77
N ALA A 83 -5.31 2.16 6.02
CA ALA A 83 -4.44 2.40 4.88
C ALA A 83 -5.11 3.15 3.71
N HIS A 84 -6.43 3.36 3.76
CA HIS A 84 -7.16 4.17 2.80
C HIS A 84 -7.13 5.67 3.13
N LEU A 85 -6.68 6.05 4.34
CA LEU A 85 -6.72 7.42 4.82
C LEU A 85 -5.46 8.22 4.42
N TYR A 86 -5.65 9.51 4.37
CA TYR A 86 -4.64 10.57 4.28
C TYR A 86 -3.56 10.31 3.23
N GLU A 87 -2.31 10.55 3.55
CA GLU A 87 -1.20 10.41 2.60
C GLU A 87 -0.98 8.96 2.13
N MET A 88 -1.33 7.98 2.99
CA MET A 88 -1.22 6.57 2.63
C MET A 88 -2.21 6.20 1.52
N GLY A 89 -3.50 6.54 1.65
CA GLY A 89 -4.56 6.11 0.73
C GLY A 89 -5.37 7.20 0.06
N GLY A 90 -5.16 8.47 0.42
CA GLY A 90 -5.73 9.63 -0.24
C GLY A 90 -7.10 10.09 0.22
N ARG A 91 -7.72 9.42 1.20
CA ARG A 91 -9.07 9.75 1.67
C ARG A 91 -9.07 10.48 3.01
N ASN A 92 -10.08 11.27 3.22
CA ASN A 92 -10.47 11.83 4.52
C ASN A 92 -11.26 10.79 5.32
N THR A 93 -11.48 11.04 6.60
CA THR A 93 -12.29 10.16 7.48
C THR A 93 -13.76 10.05 7.05
N ASP A 94 -14.28 11.04 6.34
CA ASP A 94 -15.63 11.01 5.73
C ASP A 94 -15.66 10.25 4.39
N SER A 95 -14.57 9.56 4.04
CA SER A 95 -14.38 8.83 2.79
C SER A 95 -14.27 9.69 1.52
N THR A 96 -14.29 11.00 1.61
CA THR A 96 -14.04 11.87 0.46
C THR A 96 -12.57 11.79 0.04
N TYR A 97 -12.29 11.96 -1.26
CA TYR A 97 -10.91 11.99 -1.74
C TYR A 97 -10.29 13.37 -1.51
N GLY A 98 -9.30 13.44 -0.63
CA GLY A 98 -8.65 14.67 -0.21
C GLY A 98 -7.20 14.82 -0.69
N PHE A 99 -6.63 13.84 -1.41
CA PHE A 99 -5.21 13.80 -1.71
C PHE A 99 -4.74 15.00 -2.53
N THR A 100 -5.40 15.30 -3.64
CA THR A 100 -5.00 16.40 -4.54
C THR A 100 -5.04 17.77 -3.86
N THR A 101 -5.96 17.95 -2.92
CA THR A 101 -6.09 19.20 -2.14
C THR A 101 -4.98 19.30 -1.09
N ASN A 102 -4.69 18.21 -0.38
CA ASN A 102 -3.75 18.23 0.74
C ASN A 102 -2.30 17.95 0.31
N ARG A 103 -2.11 17.36 -0.87
CA ARG A 103 -0.79 17.06 -1.47
C ARG A 103 -0.72 17.57 -2.92
N PRO A 104 -0.85 18.89 -3.13
CA PRO A 104 -0.78 19.46 -4.47
C PRO A 104 0.58 19.16 -5.11
N GLY A 105 0.56 18.69 -6.37
CA GLY A 105 1.77 18.33 -7.12
C GLY A 105 2.34 16.94 -6.81
N TRP A 106 1.76 16.18 -5.89
CA TRP A 106 2.10 14.76 -5.71
C TRP A 106 1.32 13.92 -6.71
N ASP A 107 1.94 12.83 -7.19
CA ASP A 107 1.37 11.98 -8.22
C ASP A 107 0.17 11.16 -7.68
N LYS A 108 0.39 10.41 -6.61
CA LYS A 108 -0.61 9.50 -6.02
C LYS A 108 -0.29 9.17 -4.57
N PRO A 109 -1.26 8.65 -3.80
CA PRO A 109 -1.02 8.18 -2.43
C PRO A 109 0.05 7.09 -2.35
N ILE A 110 0.69 6.98 -1.18
CA ILE A 110 1.83 6.06 -0.95
C ILE A 110 1.45 4.61 -1.23
N HIS A 111 0.26 4.17 -0.80
CA HIS A 111 -0.22 2.81 -1.07
C HIS A 111 -0.22 2.49 -2.57
N TYR A 112 -0.66 3.42 -3.41
CA TYR A 112 -0.68 3.21 -4.86
C TYR A 112 0.71 3.23 -5.49
N LEU A 113 1.64 4.04 -4.96
CA LEU A 113 3.05 3.94 -5.35
C LEU A 113 3.61 2.56 -5.05
N MET A 114 3.34 2.04 -3.86
CA MET A 114 3.78 0.70 -3.45
C MET A 114 3.15 -0.39 -4.34
N PHE A 115 1.85 -0.30 -4.57
CA PHE A 115 1.10 -1.27 -5.39
C PHE A 115 1.63 -1.35 -6.83
N GLU A 116 1.72 -0.21 -7.52
CA GLU A 116 2.19 -0.16 -8.91
C GLU A 116 3.65 -0.62 -9.06
N ASN A 117 4.47 -0.37 -8.05
CA ASN A 117 5.86 -0.80 -8.04
C ASN A 117 6.08 -2.17 -7.38
N LYS A 118 4.98 -2.90 -7.11
CA LYS A 118 5.01 -4.27 -6.60
C LYS A 118 5.82 -4.41 -5.30
N ALA A 119 5.58 -3.50 -4.36
CA ALA A 119 6.10 -3.64 -3.01
C ALA A 119 5.64 -4.96 -2.39
N SER A 120 6.53 -5.64 -1.70
CA SER A 120 6.27 -6.95 -1.11
C SER A 120 5.69 -6.82 0.29
N VAL A 121 6.34 -6.04 1.14
CA VAL A 121 5.94 -5.85 2.54
C VAL A 121 6.15 -4.39 2.94
N TYR A 122 5.18 -3.87 3.67
CA TYR A 122 5.30 -2.65 4.44
C TYR A 122 5.36 -3.01 5.91
N PHE A 123 6.56 -2.99 6.48
CA PHE A 123 6.79 -3.20 7.91
C PHE A 123 6.53 -1.91 8.65
N HIS A 124 5.69 -1.97 9.66
CA HIS A 124 5.41 -0.84 10.55
C HIS A 124 5.32 -1.31 12.00
N GLY A 125 5.39 -0.40 12.92
CA GLY A 125 5.31 -0.63 14.35
C GLY A 125 4.31 0.32 15.00
N HIS A 126 4.59 0.76 16.22
CA HIS A 126 3.83 1.70 17.03
C HIS A 126 2.76 1.05 17.92
N ASP A 127 2.01 0.08 17.43
CA ASP A 127 0.87 -0.52 18.16
C ASP A 127 1.24 -1.72 19.02
N HIS A 128 2.52 -2.12 18.98
CA HIS A 128 3.10 -3.13 19.86
C HIS A 128 2.35 -4.47 19.85
N LEU A 129 2.10 -5.04 18.66
CA LEU A 129 1.57 -6.38 18.49
C LEU A 129 2.14 -7.01 17.22
N PHE A 130 1.94 -8.30 17.03
CA PHE A 130 2.11 -8.90 15.71
C PHE A 130 0.78 -8.84 14.98
N ALA A 131 0.76 -8.19 13.82
CA ALA A 131 -0.37 -8.24 12.89
C ALA A 131 0.12 -8.40 11.46
N LYS A 132 -0.16 -9.54 10.82
CA LYS A 132 0.06 -9.77 9.40
C LYS A 132 -1.26 -9.57 8.67
N GLN A 133 -1.31 -8.56 7.82
CA GLN A 133 -2.48 -8.22 7.04
C GLN A 133 -2.13 -8.15 5.56
N ASP A 134 -3.09 -8.38 4.67
CA ASP A 134 -2.90 -8.29 3.22
C ASP A 134 -3.81 -7.21 2.64
N LYS A 135 -3.25 -6.37 1.79
CA LYS A 135 -4.01 -5.38 1.02
C LYS A 135 -3.39 -5.22 -0.37
N ASP A 136 -4.21 -5.49 -1.40
CA ASP A 136 -3.82 -5.31 -2.80
C ASP A 136 -2.49 -5.99 -3.17
N GLY A 137 -2.24 -7.19 -2.62
CA GLY A 137 -1.02 -7.98 -2.86
C GLY A 137 0.20 -7.52 -2.07
N ILE A 138 0.08 -6.52 -1.21
CA ILE A 138 1.12 -6.05 -0.30
C ILE A 138 0.82 -6.56 1.10
N VAL A 139 1.82 -7.13 1.76
CA VAL A 139 1.72 -7.44 3.20
C VAL A 139 1.96 -6.18 4.02
N TYR A 140 1.02 -5.85 4.89
CA TYR A 140 1.18 -4.86 5.96
C TYR A 140 1.50 -5.62 7.24
N GLN A 141 2.73 -5.47 7.71
CA GLN A 141 3.25 -6.18 8.88
C GLN A 141 3.49 -5.22 10.03
N GLU A 142 2.58 -5.22 11.00
CA GLU A 142 2.85 -4.61 12.31
C GLU A 142 3.87 -5.48 13.05
N VAL A 143 5.00 -4.86 13.42
CA VAL A 143 6.14 -5.54 14.06
C VAL A 143 5.97 -5.55 15.57
N PRO A 144 6.05 -6.73 16.22
CA PRO A 144 5.89 -6.84 17.64
C PRO A 144 7.03 -6.14 18.40
N GLN A 145 6.71 -5.57 19.56
CA GLN A 145 7.72 -4.99 20.45
C GLN A 145 8.54 -6.11 21.13
N PRO A 146 9.87 -6.14 20.96
CA PRO A 146 10.70 -7.27 21.45
C PRO A 146 10.83 -7.31 22.97
N SER A 147 10.52 -6.24 23.68
CA SER A 147 10.64 -6.13 25.15
C SER A 147 9.30 -5.92 25.88
N ALA A 148 8.16 -6.18 25.20
CA ALA A 148 6.84 -6.01 25.81
C ALA A 148 6.67 -6.88 27.05
N LYS A 149 6.03 -6.33 28.07
CA LYS A 149 5.67 -7.11 29.27
C LYS A 149 4.54 -8.09 29.03
N ASN A 150 3.59 -7.70 28.16
CA ASN A 150 2.46 -8.56 27.80
C ASN A 150 2.90 -9.56 26.71
N ILE A 151 2.86 -10.83 27.04
CA ILE A 151 3.29 -11.93 26.16
C ILE A 151 2.16 -12.88 25.76
N THR A 152 0.94 -12.63 26.25
CA THR A 152 -0.20 -13.57 26.09
C THR A 152 -1.43 -12.94 25.46
N THR A 153 -1.64 -11.65 25.63
CA THR A 153 -2.86 -10.96 25.17
C THR A 153 -2.63 -10.25 23.85
N ILE A 154 -3.57 -10.40 22.93
CA ILE A 154 -3.61 -9.63 21.68
C ILE A 154 -4.21 -8.26 21.97
N THR A 155 -3.48 -7.19 21.63
CA THR A 155 -3.85 -5.80 21.93
C THR A 155 -4.33 -5.01 20.71
N GLY A 156 -4.70 -5.69 19.62
CA GLY A 156 -5.02 -5.04 18.34
C GLY A 156 -6.35 -4.28 18.29
N ALA A 157 -7.39 -4.76 18.98
CA ALA A 157 -8.74 -4.20 18.87
C ALA A 157 -8.86 -2.70 19.23
N PRO A 158 -8.21 -2.17 20.29
CA PRO A 158 -8.21 -0.74 20.59
C PRO A 158 -7.59 0.14 19.50
N TYR A 159 -6.75 -0.43 18.64
CA TYR A 159 -6.07 0.25 17.52
C TYR A 159 -6.73 -0.03 16.17
N GLY A 160 -7.89 -0.72 16.19
CA GLY A 160 -8.71 -0.96 15.00
C GLY A 160 -8.29 -2.15 14.14
N TYR A 161 -7.39 -3.01 14.61
CA TYR A 161 -7.04 -4.24 13.90
C TYR A 161 -8.18 -5.26 14.04
N VAL A 162 -8.85 -5.58 12.96
CA VAL A 162 -9.96 -6.54 12.90
C VAL A 162 -9.71 -7.67 11.90
N ASN A 163 -8.77 -7.51 10.98
CA ASN A 163 -8.47 -8.47 9.92
C ASN A 163 -7.03 -8.98 10.02
N GLY A 164 -6.78 -10.12 9.38
CA GLY A 164 -5.46 -10.73 9.29
C GLY A 164 -5.12 -11.69 10.43
N THR A 165 -3.86 -12.02 10.55
CA THR A 165 -3.32 -12.85 11.64
C THR A 165 -2.79 -11.96 12.73
N LEU A 166 -3.44 -11.97 13.88
CA LEU A 166 -3.06 -11.20 15.07
C LEU A 166 -2.51 -12.14 16.14
N LEU A 167 -1.33 -11.85 16.65
CA LEU A 167 -0.69 -12.63 17.70
C LEU A 167 -0.18 -11.73 18.83
N PRO A 168 -0.02 -12.28 20.04
CA PRO A 168 0.53 -11.52 21.15
C PRO A 168 1.98 -11.08 20.90
N ASN A 169 2.40 -10.03 21.58
CA ASN A 169 3.82 -9.72 21.79
C ASN A 169 4.48 -10.91 22.53
N ARG A 170 5.68 -11.04 22.59
CA ARG A 170 6.94 -10.32 22.34
C ARG A 170 7.77 -11.13 21.35
N GLY A 171 8.57 -10.45 20.52
CA GLY A 171 9.43 -11.15 19.57
C GLY A 171 9.97 -10.21 18.49
N TYR A 172 10.48 -10.80 17.44
CA TYR A 172 11.03 -10.07 16.30
C TYR A 172 10.72 -10.80 14.98
N MET A 173 10.85 -10.07 13.89
CA MET A 173 10.70 -10.62 12.54
C MET A 173 12.07 -11.05 12.01
N TYR A 174 12.14 -12.23 11.42
CA TYR A 174 13.31 -12.74 10.74
C TYR A 174 12.98 -13.03 9.28
N VAL A 175 13.71 -12.40 8.36
CA VAL A 175 13.45 -12.50 6.92
C VAL A 175 14.60 -13.25 6.24
N THR A 176 14.25 -14.33 5.55
CA THR A 176 15.16 -15.10 4.72
C THR A 176 14.78 -14.94 3.26
N ILE A 177 15.72 -14.48 2.42
CA ILE A 177 15.48 -14.21 1.00
C ILE A 177 16.27 -15.22 0.17
N SER A 178 15.57 -15.91 -0.73
CA SER A 178 16.16 -16.76 -1.75
C SER A 178 15.85 -16.24 -3.16
N ALA A 179 16.26 -16.95 -4.20
CA ALA A 179 15.99 -16.54 -5.58
C ALA A 179 14.51 -16.60 -5.97
N ASP A 180 13.74 -17.45 -5.30
CA ASP A 180 12.38 -17.86 -5.65
C ASP A 180 11.31 -17.50 -4.60
N LYS A 181 11.72 -17.10 -3.40
CA LYS A 181 10.80 -16.67 -2.33
C LYS A 181 11.51 -15.85 -1.26
N ALA A 182 10.75 -15.04 -0.53
CA ALA A 182 11.13 -14.54 0.78
C ALA A 182 10.26 -15.22 1.85
N GLN A 183 10.89 -15.70 2.91
CA GLN A 183 10.23 -16.25 4.09
C GLN A 183 10.33 -15.25 5.21
N VAL A 184 9.24 -15.01 5.90
CA VAL A 184 9.17 -14.10 7.06
C VAL A 184 8.67 -14.91 8.26
N ASP A 185 9.50 -14.98 9.28
CA ASP A 185 9.22 -15.70 10.52
C ASP A 185 9.01 -14.72 11.67
N TYR A 186 7.95 -14.94 12.43
CA TYR A 186 7.78 -14.31 13.73
C TYR A 186 8.39 -15.19 14.81
N ILE A 187 9.48 -14.74 15.39
CA ILE A 187 10.21 -15.47 16.42
C ILE A 187 9.90 -14.84 17.79
N ARG A 188 9.40 -15.67 18.70
CA ARG A 188 9.05 -15.27 20.06
C ARG A 188 10.28 -15.13 20.96
N THR A 189 10.21 -14.15 21.86
CA THR A 189 11.24 -13.96 22.88
C THR A 189 10.64 -14.07 24.28
N TYR A 190 11.28 -14.90 25.12
CA TYR A 190 10.86 -15.10 26.51
C TYR A 190 12.06 -15.03 27.43
N LEU A 191 11.83 -14.53 28.66
CA LEU A 191 12.82 -14.67 29.72
C LEU A 191 12.87 -16.13 30.19
N PRO A 192 13.97 -16.61 30.77
CA PRO A 192 14.04 -17.98 31.30
C PRO A 192 12.93 -18.31 32.31
N SER A 193 12.50 -17.34 33.11
CA SER A 193 11.38 -17.48 34.07
C SER A 193 10.00 -17.57 33.43
N GLU A 194 9.87 -17.21 32.14
CA GLU A 194 8.60 -17.21 31.39
C GLU A 194 8.44 -18.46 30.53
N GLU A 195 9.53 -19.22 30.35
CA GLU A 195 9.48 -20.46 29.60
C GLU A 195 8.73 -21.57 30.35
N ASN A 196 8.07 -22.43 29.60
CA ASN A 196 7.39 -23.61 30.12
C ASN A 196 7.31 -24.73 29.05
N ALA A 197 6.48 -25.74 29.24
CA ALA A 197 6.36 -26.87 28.31
C ALA A 197 5.86 -26.45 26.90
N THR A 198 5.05 -25.40 26.81
CA THR A 198 4.40 -24.95 25.57
C THR A 198 4.95 -23.63 25.05
N ARG A 199 5.95 -23.05 25.70
CA ARG A 199 6.45 -21.72 25.41
C ARG A 199 7.97 -21.69 25.53
N LYS A 200 8.66 -21.55 24.42
CA LYS A 200 10.13 -21.57 24.36
C LYS A 200 10.69 -20.32 23.72
N ASN A 201 11.74 -19.77 24.30
CA ASN A 201 12.48 -18.67 23.69
C ASN A 201 13.05 -19.12 22.33
N GLY A 202 12.87 -18.30 21.30
CA GLY A 202 13.30 -18.61 19.93
C GLY A 202 12.31 -19.48 19.14
N GLU A 203 11.12 -19.80 19.69
CA GLU A 203 10.10 -20.54 18.92
C GLU A 203 9.54 -19.66 17.79
N ILE A 204 9.27 -20.29 16.64
CA ILE A 204 8.60 -19.64 15.52
C ILE A 204 7.10 -19.74 15.76
N ALA A 205 6.46 -18.59 16.01
CA ALA A 205 5.03 -18.51 16.23
C ALA A 205 4.22 -18.39 14.94
N TYR A 206 4.83 -17.87 13.89
CA TYR A 206 4.17 -17.70 12.58
C TYR A 206 5.20 -17.61 11.46
N THR A 207 4.87 -18.19 10.32
CA THR A 207 5.67 -18.11 9.09
C THR A 207 4.76 -17.76 7.92
N TYR A 208 5.21 -16.87 7.05
CA TYR A 208 4.58 -16.66 5.75
C TYR A 208 5.61 -16.48 4.64
N TYR A 209 5.14 -16.66 3.41
CA TYR A 209 6.00 -16.60 2.23
C TYR A 209 5.53 -15.52 1.27
N ILE A 210 6.48 -14.87 0.64
CA ILE A 210 6.28 -13.87 -0.39
C ILE A 210 6.89 -14.41 -1.67
N GLN A 211 6.08 -14.41 -2.74
CA GLN A 211 6.56 -14.77 -4.06
C GLN A 211 7.30 -13.58 -4.69
N PRO A 212 8.35 -13.82 -5.47
CA PRO A 212 9.04 -12.75 -6.16
C PRO A 212 8.11 -12.08 -7.16
N SER A 213 8.16 -10.77 -7.19
CA SER A 213 7.49 -10.04 -8.26
C SER A 213 8.11 -10.42 -9.61
N PRO A 214 7.33 -10.78 -10.62
CA PRO A 214 7.88 -11.08 -11.93
C PRO A 214 8.61 -9.87 -12.49
N ILE A 215 9.83 -10.08 -12.99
CA ILE A 215 10.58 -9.07 -13.74
C ILE A 215 9.93 -9.00 -15.13
N THR A 216 8.84 -8.30 -15.25
CA THR A 216 8.23 -8.02 -16.54
C THR A 216 8.60 -6.60 -16.94
N GLY A 217 9.30 -6.45 -18.05
CA GLY A 217 9.66 -5.15 -18.61
C GLY A 217 8.47 -4.35 -19.19
N ILE A 218 7.25 -4.83 -18.97
CA ILE A 218 6.00 -4.14 -19.20
C ILE A 218 5.18 -4.38 -17.94
N ASN A 219 4.76 -3.31 -17.26
CA ASN A 219 3.74 -3.41 -16.23
C ASN A 219 2.44 -3.88 -16.91
N GLU A 220 2.28 -5.19 -17.09
CA GLU A 220 0.93 -5.72 -17.13
C GLU A 220 0.34 -5.41 -15.75
N ILE A 221 -0.53 -4.42 -15.70
CA ILE A 221 -1.51 -4.30 -14.66
C ILE A 221 -2.10 -5.70 -14.58
N ILE A 222 -1.88 -6.41 -13.47
CA ILE A 222 -2.54 -7.69 -13.22
C ILE A 222 -3.99 -7.38 -13.51
N SER A 223 -4.48 -7.97 -14.60
CA SER A 223 -5.88 -7.83 -14.95
C SER A 223 -6.63 -8.46 -13.79
N ASN A 224 -7.02 -7.66 -12.82
CA ASN A 224 -8.06 -8.10 -11.93
C ASN A 224 -9.19 -8.50 -12.84
N ASP A 225 -9.49 -9.79 -12.95
CA ASP A 225 -10.62 -10.34 -13.70
C ASP A 225 -11.97 -9.81 -13.18
N PHE A 226 -11.94 -8.93 -12.21
CA PHE A 226 -13.08 -8.23 -11.64
C PHE A 226 -13.73 -7.26 -12.62
N ILE A 227 -12.96 -6.68 -13.57
CA ILE A 227 -13.49 -5.74 -14.56
C ILE A 227 -13.14 -6.20 -15.95
N LYS A 228 -14.17 -6.51 -16.73
CA LYS A 228 -14.06 -6.77 -18.18
C LYS A 228 -14.70 -5.62 -18.92
N ILE A 229 -14.01 -5.14 -19.96
CA ILE A 229 -14.48 -4.09 -20.84
C ILE A 229 -14.53 -4.66 -22.26
N PHE A 230 -15.68 -4.62 -22.85
CA PHE A 230 -15.87 -5.19 -24.19
C PHE A 230 -16.97 -4.44 -24.99
N PRO A 231 -16.87 -4.45 -26.32
CA PRO A 231 -15.73 -4.94 -27.09
C PRO A 231 -14.50 -4.04 -26.95
N ASN A 232 -13.31 -4.59 -27.22
CA ASN A 232 -12.08 -3.83 -27.36
C ASN A 232 -11.21 -4.46 -28.45
N PRO A 233 -11.03 -3.86 -29.64
CA PRO A 233 -11.47 -2.52 -30.02
C PRO A 233 -12.98 -2.31 -29.99
N ALA A 234 -13.40 -1.09 -29.66
CA ALA A 234 -14.79 -0.67 -29.62
C ALA A 234 -15.13 0.26 -30.78
N ASN A 235 -16.36 0.19 -31.24
CA ASN A 235 -16.91 1.11 -32.22
C ASN A 235 -17.79 2.16 -31.51
N ASN A 236 -19.10 1.91 -31.39
CA ASN A 236 -20.06 2.90 -30.90
C ASN A 236 -20.36 2.80 -29.42
N LYS A 237 -20.03 1.67 -28.79
CA LYS A 237 -20.27 1.47 -27.34
C LYS A 237 -19.33 0.47 -26.72
N ILE A 238 -19.15 0.59 -25.40
CA ILE A 238 -18.51 -0.39 -24.55
C ILE A 238 -19.44 -0.78 -23.41
N SER A 239 -19.27 -2.04 -22.97
CA SER A 239 -19.92 -2.57 -21.77
C SER A 239 -18.84 -2.88 -20.72
N ILE A 240 -19.12 -2.58 -19.47
CA ILE A 240 -18.22 -2.84 -18.35
C ILE A 240 -18.89 -3.90 -17.45
N GLN A 241 -18.30 -5.07 -17.40
CA GLN A 241 -18.70 -6.13 -16.49
C GLN A 241 -17.85 -6.04 -15.20
N TYR A 242 -18.51 -5.95 -14.06
CA TYR A 242 -17.92 -5.90 -12.75
C TYR A 242 -18.64 -6.87 -11.81
N ASN A 243 -17.90 -7.79 -11.20
CA ASN A 243 -18.44 -8.96 -10.51
C ASN A 243 -18.61 -8.80 -8.98
N GLU A 244 -18.24 -7.67 -8.38
CA GLU A 244 -18.43 -7.43 -6.96
C GLU A 244 -19.59 -6.45 -6.68
N GLY A 245 -20.72 -6.99 -6.23
CA GLY A 245 -21.81 -6.32 -5.49
C GLY A 245 -22.34 -4.96 -5.99
N ASN A 246 -23.40 -4.49 -5.35
CA ASN A 246 -24.07 -3.19 -5.62
C ASN A 246 -23.34 -1.98 -4.95
N GLY A 247 -22.01 -1.97 -4.91
CA GLY A 247 -21.24 -0.84 -4.36
C GLY A 247 -21.29 0.40 -5.27
N ASN A 248 -21.09 1.58 -4.69
CA ASN A 248 -20.92 2.81 -5.45
C ASN A 248 -19.67 2.71 -6.33
N PHE A 249 -19.79 3.10 -7.60
CA PHE A 249 -18.66 3.19 -8.51
C PHE A 249 -18.76 4.44 -9.38
N GLN A 250 -17.63 4.87 -9.91
CA GLN A 250 -17.51 5.91 -10.90
C GLN A 250 -16.57 5.46 -12.02
N ILE A 251 -16.90 5.81 -13.25
CA ILE A 251 -16.11 5.49 -14.42
C ILE A 251 -15.67 6.80 -15.05
N ARG A 252 -14.37 6.91 -15.36
CA ARG A 252 -13.80 8.03 -16.11
C ARG A 252 -13.15 7.51 -17.37
N ILE A 253 -13.43 8.15 -18.51
CA ILE A 253 -12.68 7.93 -19.74
C ILE A 253 -11.67 9.05 -19.88
N LEU A 254 -10.41 8.68 -20.04
CA LEU A 254 -9.28 9.59 -20.15
C LEU A 254 -8.64 9.47 -21.53
N ASN A 255 -8.12 10.57 -22.05
CA ASN A 255 -7.24 10.54 -23.22
C ASN A 255 -5.83 10.03 -22.85
N ILE A 256 -4.93 9.94 -23.82
CA ILE A 256 -3.54 9.49 -23.61
C ILE A 256 -2.71 10.42 -22.73
N MET A 257 -3.14 11.66 -22.51
CA MET A 257 -2.51 12.62 -21.61
C MET A 257 -3.06 12.50 -20.17
N GLY A 258 -4.05 11.62 -19.92
CA GLY A 258 -4.70 11.47 -18.62
C GLY A 258 -5.81 12.49 -18.34
N GLU A 259 -6.22 13.29 -19.33
CA GLU A 259 -7.30 14.27 -19.18
C GLU A 259 -8.66 13.56 -19.24
N PRO A 260 -9.58 13.85 -18.32
CA PRO A 260 -10.91 13.23 -18.30
C PRO A 260 -11.78 13.82 -19.43
N LEU A 261 -12.26 12.94 -20.30
CA LEU A 261 -13.18 13.27 -21.39
C LEU A 261 -14.64 12.99 -21.02
N MET A 262 -14.87 12.00 -20.16
CA MET A 262 -16.19 11.61 -19.71
C MET A 262 -16.14 11.05 -18.29
N VAL A 263 -17.18 11.33 -17.51
CA VAL A 263 -17.39 10.77 -16.18
C VAL A 263 -18.82 10.22 -16.10
N THR A 264 -18.98 8.97 -15.71
CA THR A 264 -20.30 8.31 -15.68
C THR A 264 -20.37 7.26 -14.56
N LYS A 265 -21.59 6.84 -14.21
CA LYS A 265 -21.87 5.65 -13.39
C LYS A 265 -22.56 4.56 -14.20
N SER A 266 -22.71 4.73 -15.51
CA SER A 266 -23.29 3.72 -16.40
C SER A 266 -22.24 2.69 -16.78
N LYS A 267 -22.62 1.42 -16.71
CA LYS A 267 -21.79 0.29 -17.22
C LYS A 267 -21.86 0.13 -18.74
N GLU A 268 -22.85 0.77 -19.38
CA GLU A 268 -22.98 0.89 -20.83
C GLU A 268 -22.62 2.31 -21.22
N ILE A 269 -21.61 2.48 -22.03
CA ILE A 269 -21.03 3.79 -22.39
C ILE A 269 -21.06 3.96 -23.90
N ASP A 270 -21.66 5.04 -24.36
CA ASP A 270 -21.60 5.44 -25.76
C ASP A 270 -20.23 6.04 -26.08
N THR A 271 -19.54 5.42 -27.02
CA THR A 271 -18.21 5.82 -27.49
C THR A 271 -18.22 6.45 -28.87
N SER A 272 -19.40 6.60 -29.49
CA SER A 272 -19.55 7.16 -30.85
C SER A 272 -19.02 8.60 -30.98
N ILE A 273 -19.02 9.35 -29.88
CA ILE A 273 -18.54 10.73 -29.82
C ILE A 273 -17.01 10.84 -29.66
N LEU A 274 -16.32 9.71 -29.39
CA LEU A 274 -14.87 9.71 -29.18
C LEU A 274 -14.18 9.44 -30.54
N PRO A 275 -13.18 10.23 -30.95
CA PRO A 275 -12.38 9.95 -32.14
C PRO A 275 -11.69 8.58 -32.06
N ASN A 276 -11.31 8.03 -33.23
CA ASN A 276 -10.46 6.85 -33.27
C ASN A 276 -9.17 7.07 -32.51
N GLY A 277 -8.83 6.15 -31.59
CA GLY A 277 -7.66 6.32 -30.78
C GLY A 277 -7.57 5.39 -29.56
N ILE A 278 -6.57 5.64 -28.75
CA ILE A 278 -6.33 4.94 -27.47
C ILE A 278 -6.86 5.81 -26.33
N TYR A 279 -7.60 5.17 -25.44
CA TYR A 279 -8.16 5.79 -24.25
C TYR A 279 -7.91 4.90 -23.03
N PHE A 280 -8.02 5.48 -21.86
CA PHE A 280 -7.97 4.77 -20.60
C PHE A 280 -9.30 4.91 -19.86
N ILE A 281 -9.80 3.80 -19.36
CA ILE A 281 -10.98 3.76 -18.50
C ILE A 281 -10.51 3.53 -17.07
N ASN A 282 -10.73 4.54 -16.23
CA ASN A 282 -10.56 4.41 -14.79
C ASN A 282 -11.91 4.05 -14.17
N PHE A 283 -11.96 2.88 -13.57
CA PHE A 283 -13.10 2.40 -12.80
C PHE A 283 -12.77 2.52 -11.33
N GLU A 284 -13.49 3.36 -10.63
CA GLU A 284 -13.27 3.70 -9.21
C GLU A 284 -14.44 3.19 -8.39
N THR A 285 -14.15 2.48 -7.30
CA THR A 285 -15.11 2.02 -6.30
C THR A 285 -14.63 2.49 -4.93
N ASP A 286 -15.45 2.24 -3.89
CA ASP A 286 -15.06 2.47 -2.50
C ASP A 286 -13.87 1.60 -2.06
N LYS A 287 -13.53 0.54 -2.84
CA LYS A 287 -12.53 -0.44 -2.49
C LYS A 287 -11.25 -0.36 -3.33
N PHE A 288 -11.34 0.04 -4.61
CA PHE A 288 -10.19 0.06 -5.52
C PHE A 288 -10.40 1.01 -6.71
N ILE A 289 -9.29 1.34 -7.38
CA ILE A 289 -9.28 1.98 -8.69
C ILE A 289 -8.62 1.02 -9.67
N SER A 290 -9.24 0.77 -10.80
CA SER A 290 -8.68 -0.01 -11.90
C SER A 290 -8.63 0.81 -13.16
N SER A 291 -7.51 0.74 -13.88
CA SER A 291 -7.33 1.40 -15.18
C SER A 291 -7.19 0.36 -16.28
N LYS A 292 -7.97 0.48 -17.34
CA LYS A 292 -7.92 -0.40 -18.51
C LYS A 292 -7.77 0.41 -19.79
N LYS A 293 -6.85 -0.02 -20.66
CA LYS A 293 -6.71 0.54 -21.99
C LYS A 293 -7.83 0.04 -22.91
N ILE A 294 -8.46 0.95 -23.62
CA ILE A 294 -9.38 0.65 -24.72
C ILE A 294 -8.92 1.29 -26.03
N ILE A 295 -9.33 0.71 -27.14
CA ILE A 295 -9.11 1.24 -28.49
C ILE A 295 -10.48 1.53 -29.08
N ILE A 296 -10.69 2.76 -29.55
CA ILE A 296 -11.88 3.17 -30.29
C ILE A 296 -11.53 3.15 -31.78
N GLN A 297 -12.36 2.45 -32.53
CA GLN A 297 -12.17 2.29 -34.00
C GLN A 297 -13.55 2.22 -34.67
N HIS A 298 -13.94 3.34 -35.29
CA HIS A 298 -15.16 3.46 -36.07
C HIS A 298 -14.95 2.99 -37.52
#